data_3b3363f6a92087ba1d49859fb3970949
#
_entry.id   3b3363f6a92087ba1d49859fb3970949
#
_cell.length_a   1.000
_cell.length_b   1.000
_cell.length_c   1.000
_cell.angle_alpha   90.00
_cell.angle_beta   90.00
_cell.angle_gamma   90.00
#
_symmetry.space_group_name_H-M   'P 1'
#
loop_
_entity.id
_entity.type
_entity.pdbx_description
1 polymer ?
#
loop_
_entity_poly.entity_id
_entity_poly.type
_entity_poly.pdbx_seq_one_letter_code
_entity_poly.pdbx_strand_id
1 'polypeptide(L)'
;VSETTTLIIFTALLLIIIFVIPQIMLRRATSSVIRTFRQRNAVGAQNAKTIDELGLRPKSISQAIFRGAQYKTTALLVLRNARVIESTEDGKLYLSEENLSNSKWKGR
;
A
#
# COMPACT_ATOMS: atom_id res chain seq x y z
N VAL A 1 -26.60 -33.28 2.75
CA VAL A 1 -25.32 -32.73 3.21
C VAL A 1 -25.38 -32.61 4.72
N SER A 2 -24.37 -33.14 5.41
CA SER A 2 -24.34 -33.12 6.88
C SER A 2 -24.01 -31.70 7.36
N GLU A 3 -24.38 -31.40 8.60
CA GLU A 3 -24.04 -30.14 9.25
C GLU A 3 -22.53 -29.94 9.32
N THR A 4 -21.79 -31.03 9.59
CA THR A 4 -20.33 -30.97 9.63
C THR A 4 -19.74 -30.53 8.30
N THR A 5 -20.23 -31.08 7.18
CA THR A 5 -19.79 -30.70 5.85
C THR A 5 -20.10 -29.22 5.57
N THR A 6 -21.29 -28.77 5.95
CA THR A 6 -21.70 -27.36 5.79
C THR A 6 -20.78 -26.44 6.58
N LEU A 7 -20.45 -26.81 7.83
CA LEU A 7 -19.56 -26.02 8.68
C LEU A 7 -18.15 -25.95 8.09
N ILE A 8 -17.64 -27.05 7.54
CA ILE A 8 -16.31 -27.09 6.93
C ILE A 8 -16.26 -26.16 5.72
N ILE A 9 -17.27 -26.21 4.84
CA ILE A 9 -17.36 -25.37 3.67
C ILE A 9 -17.43 -23.89 4.08
N PHE A 10 -18.27 -23.58 5.06
CA PHE A 10 -18.45 -22.20 5.55
C PHE A 10 -17.16 -21.66 6.14
N THR A 11 -16.46 -22.46 6.94
CA THR A 11 -15.18 -22.08 7.53
C THR A 11 -14.13 -21.86 6.46
N ALA A 12 -14.06 -22.72 5.45
CA ALA A 12 -13.12 -22.59 4.34
C ALA A 12 -13.37 -21.28 3.57
N LEU A 13 -14.64 -20.95 3.30
CA LEU A 13 -15.00 -19.70 2.62
C LEU A 13 -14.60 -18.47 3.42
N LEU A 14 -14.83 -18.51 4.74
CA LEU A 14 -14.43 -17.42 5.63
C LEU A 14 -12.92 -17.20 5.62
N LEU A 15 -12.15 -18.29 5.66
CA LEU A 15 -10.69 -18.20 5.63
C LEU A 15 -10.20 -17.59 4.32
N ILE A 16 -10.80 -17.98 3.20
CA ILE A 16 -10.47 -17.42 1.89
C ILE A 16 -10.73 -15.90 1.90
N ILE A 17 -11.88 -15.48 2.40
CA ILE A 17 -12.24 -14.06 2.47
C ILE A 17 -11.24 -13.31 3.34
N ILE A 18 -10.90 -13.85 4.52
CA ILE A 18 -9.97 -13.21 5.45
C ILE A 18 -8.57 -13.02 4.84
N PHE A 19 -8.10 -14.00 4.04
CA PHE A 19 -6.77 -13.93 3.44
C PHE A 19 -6.73 -13.17 2.12
N VAL A 20 -7.79 -13.27 1.31
CA VAL A 20 -7.80 -12.69 -0.04
C VAL A 20 -8.13 -11.20 -0.04
N ILE A 21 -9.11 -10.78 0.76
CA ILE A 21 -9.56 -9.38 0.78
C ILE A 21 -8.44 -8.42 1.17
N PRO A 22 -7.67 -8.66 2.26
CA PRO A 22 -6.56 -7.77 2.61
C PRO A 22 -5.51 -7.66 1.51
N GLN A 23 -5.24 -8.74 0.78
CA GLN A 23 -4.26 -8.71 -0.32
C GLN A 23 -4.74 -7.81 -1.46
N ILE A 24 -6.02 -7.90 -1.83
CA ILE A 24 -6.61 -7.06 -2.86
C ILE A 24 -6.58 -5.58 -2.44
N MET A 25 -6.96 -5.30 -1.19
CA MET A 25 -6.96 -3.94 -0.66
C MET A 25 -5.54 -3.37 -0.63
N LEU A 26 -4.57 -4.18 -0.25
CA LEU A 26 -3.17 -3.75 -0.21
C LEU A 26 -2.65 -3.44 -1.61
N ARG A 27 -2.99 -4.24 -2.61
CA ARG A 27 -2.60 -3.99 -4.01
C ARG A 27 -3.18 -2.67 -4.51
N ARG A 28 -4.44 -2.40 -4.22
CA ARG A 28 -5.08 -1.13 -4.58
C ARG A 28 -4.42 0.05 -3.89
N ALA A 29 -4.11 -0.11 -2.61
CA ALA A 29 -3.44 0.94 -1.84
C ALA A 29 -2.03 1.19 -2.37
N THR A 30 -1.29 0.16 -2.72
CA THR A 30 0.04 0.25 -3.32
C THR A 30 0.00 1.03 -4.63
N SER A 31 -0.93 0.69 -5.50
CA SER A 31 -1.16 1.39 -6.76
C SER A 31 -1.49 2.86 -6.54
N SER A 32 -2.34 3.15 -5.55
CA SER A 32 -2.74 4.51 -5.18
C SER A 32 -1.55 5.31 -4.66
N VAL A 33 -0.69 4.72 -3.85
CA VAL A 33 0.51 5.38 -3.33
C VAL A 33 1.48 5.72 -4.47
N ILE A 34 1.73 4.77 -5.37
CA ILE A 34 2.59 5.00 -6.53
C ILE A 34 2.04 6.15 -7.38
N ARG A 35 0.73 6.14 -7.62
CA ARG A 35 0.06 7.20 -8.39
C ARG A 35 0.23 8.55 -7.71
N THR A 36 0.10 8.60 -6.39
CA THR A 36 0.26 9.82 -5.60
C THR A 36 1.67 10.41 -5.80
N PHE A 37 2.71 9.58 -5.73
CA PHE A 37 4.07 10.04 -5.97
C PHE A 37 4.24 10.60 -7.38
N ARG A 38 3.66 9.97 -8.38
CA ARG A 38 3.73 10.46 -9.77
C ARG A 38 2.96 11.76 -9.95
N GLN A 39 1.77 11.88 -9.37
CA GLN A 39 0.94 13.08 -9.48
C GLN A 39 1.58 14.27 -8.78
N ARG A 40 2.32 14.04 -7.72
CA ARG A 40 3.03 15.09 -6.97
C ARG A 40 4.44 15.33 -7.48
N ASN A 41 4.84 14.67 -8.56
CA ASN A 41 6.18 14.75 -9.13
C ASN A 41 7.28 14.34 -8.14
N ALA A 42 6.95 13.47 -7.20
CA ALA A 42 7.92 12.96 -6.23
C ALA A 42 8.70 11.76 -6.80
N VAL A 43 9.18 11.89 -8.02
CA VAL A 43 9.92 10.85 -8.73
C VAL A 43 11.39 11.28 -8.80
N GLY A 44 12.26 10.43 -8.27
CA GLY A 44 13.70 10.70 -8.20
C GLY A 44 14.06 11.56 -6.99
N ALA A 45 15.32 11.43 -6.55
CA ALA A 45 15.80 12.09 -5.34
C ALA A 45 15.72 13.61 -5.39
N GLN A 46 15.82 14.18 -6.58
CA GLN A 46 15.77 15.64 -6.78
C GLN A 46 14.39 16.20 -6.49
N ASN A 47 13.35 15.38 -6.62
CA ASN A 47 11.96 15.78 -6.46
C ASN A 47 11.34 15.17 -5.21
N ALA A 48 12.14 14.69 -4.28
CA ALA A 48 11.63 14.07 -3.05
C ALA A 48 10.75 15.04 -2.26
N LYS A 49 9.69 14.52 -1.66
CA LYS A 49 8.72 15.29 -0.90
C LYS A 49 8.50 14.70 0.48
N THR A 50 8.05 15.54 1.42
CA THR A 50 7.70 15.04 2.75
C THR A 50 6.41 14.24 2.69
N ILE A 51 6.18 13.41 3.71
CA ILE A 51 4.96 12.61 3.81
C ILE A 51 3.72 13.52 3.88
N ASP A 52 3.85 14.69 4.51
CA ASP A 52 2.76 15.67 4.59
C ASP A 52 2.45 16.30 3.22
N GLU A 53 3.48 16.61 2.44
CA GLU A 53 3.31 17.16 1.09
C GLU A 53 2.64 16.15 0.16
N LEU A 54 2.89 14.85 0.40
CA LEU A 54 2.27 13.78 -0.36
C LEU A 54 0.85 13.47 0.10
N GLY A 55 0.43 14.00 1.25
CA GLY A 55 -0.89 13.74 1.80
C GLY A 55 -1.08 12.31 2.30
N LEU A 56 -0.01 11.63 2.62
CA LEU A 56 -0.05 10.23 3.06
C LEU A 56 -0.11 10.06 4.59
N ARG A 57 0.08 11.15 5.33
CA ARG A 57 -0.01 11.10 6.79
C ARG A 57 -1.49 11.20 7.22
N PRO A 58 -1.98 10.30 8.09
CA PRO A 58 -3.33 10.45 8.63
C PRO A 58 -3.46 11.75 9.42
N LYS A 59 -4.48 12.55 9.11
CA LYS A 59 -4.68 13.87 9.73
C LYS A 59 -5.39 13.79 11.06
N SER A 60 -6.08 12.69 11.34
CA SER A 60 -6.85 12.52 12.56
C SER A 60 -6.95 11.04 12.89
N ILE A 61 -7.34 10.76 14.15
CA ILE A 61 -7.57 9.39 14.60
C ILE A 61 -8.69 8.73 13.80
N SER A 62 -9.73 9.47 13.44
CA SER A 62 -10.82 8.92 12.65
C SER A 62 -10.36 8.50 11.25
N GLN A 63 -9.44 9.23 10.64
CA GLN A 63 -8.86 8.81 9.37
C GLN A 63 -7.98 7.57 9.51
N ALA A 64 -7.26 7.45 10.61
CA ALA A 64 -6.44 6.27 10.88
C ALA A 64 -7.29 5.01 11.06
N ILE A 65 -8.53 5.17 11.52
CA ILE A 65 -9.46 4.06 11.70
C ILE A 65 -10.02 3.59 10.35
N PHE A 66 -10.12 4.47 9.36
CA PHE A 66 -10.59 4.08 8.04
C PHE A 66 -9.60 3.13 7.37
N ARG A 67 -10.11 2.03 6.85
CA ARG A 67 -9.31 0.98 6.23
C ARG A 67 -8.42 1.51 5.09
N GLY A 68 -8.95 2.46 4.31
CA GLY A 68 -8.19 3.04 3.20
C GLY A 68 -6.90 3.72 3.64
N ALA A 69 -6.95 4.49 4.73
CA ALA A 69 -5.78 5.17 5.27
C ALA A 69 -4.78 4.16 5.84
N GLN A 70 -5.27 3.12 6.52
CA GLN A 70 -4.44 2.07 7.07
C GLN A 70 -3.70 1.30 5.99
N TYR A 71 -4.38 0.95 4.90
CA TYR A 71 -3.75 0.23 3.79
C TYR A 71 -2.74 1.08 3.05
N LYS A 72 -2.98 2.39 2.93
CA LYS A 72 -2.00 3.30 2.32
C LYS A 72 -0.71 3.37 3.15
N THR A 73 -0.82 3.43 4.46
CA THR A 73 0.34 3.40 5.34
C THR A 73 1.11 2.10 5.21
N THR A 74 0.40 0.97 5.21
CA THR A 74 1.01 -0.35 5.02
C THR A 74 1.65 -0.46 3.65
N ALA A 75 0.99 0.02 2.60
CA ALA A 75 1.52 0.02 1.24
C ALA A 75 2.82 0.83 1.15
N LEU A 76 2.87 1.97 1.82
CA LEU A 76 4.07 2.80 1.87
C LEU A 76 5.24 2.03 2.48
N LEU A 77 5.00 1.31 3.59
CA LEU A 77 6.03 0.49 4.22
C LEU A 77 6.50 -0.65 3.33
N VAL A 78 5.57 -1.31 2.66
CA VAL A 78 5.89 -2.40 1.73
C VAL A 78 6.76 -1.88 0.58
N LEU A 79 6.40 -0.74 0.01
CA LEU A 79 7.16 -0.13 -1.09
C LEU A 79 8.54 0.34 -0.65
N ARG A 80 8.65 0.84 0.58
CA ARG A 80 9.96 1.22 1.15
C ARG A 80 10.85 -0.01 1.36
N ASN A 81 10.28 -1.09 1.85
CA ASN A 81 11.03 -2.35 2.04
C ASN A 81 11.49 -2.94 0.71
N ALA A 82 10.72 -2.75 -0.35
CA ALA A 82 11.08 -3.20 -1.69
C ALA A 82 11.99 -2.21 -2.42
N ARG A 83 12.31 -1.08 -1.78
CA ARG A 83 13.13 0.01 -2.33
C ARG A 83 12.51 0.70 -3.54
N VAL A 84 11.22 0.52 -3.75
CA VAL A 84 10.47 1.26 -4.76
C VAL A 84 10.31 2.70 -4.33
N ILE A 85 10.12 2.92 -3.03
CA ILE A 85 10.12 4.25 -2.43
C ILE A 85 11.33 4.35 -1.53
N GLU A 86 12.12 5.38 -1.72
CA GLU A 86 13.32 5.62 -0.93
C GLU A 86 13.23 6.97 -0.21
N SER A 87 14.03 7.13 0.81
CA SER A 87 14.06 8.37 1.58
C SER A 87 15.40 9.07 1.43
N THR A 88 15.35 10.40 1.49
CA THR A 88 16.55 11.24 1.50
C THR A 88 17.03 11.43 2.95
N GLU A 89 18.20 12.02 3.10
CA GLU A 89 18.75 12.35 4.42
C GLU A 89 17.83 13.29 5.21
N ASP A 90 17.10 14.15 4.51
CA ASP A 90 16.17 15.10 5.12
C ASP A 90 14.85 14.45 5.56
N GLY A 91 14.66 13.17 5.31
CA GLY A 91 13.41 12.49 5.61
C GLY A 91 12.33 12.66 4.54
N LYS A 92 12.67 13.15 3.37
CA LYS A 92 11.76 13.24 2.23
C LYS A 92 11.72 11.91 1.50
N LEU A 93 10.61 11.64 0.83
CA LEU A 93 10.38 10.40 0.11
C LEU A 93 10.29 10.63 -1.38
N TYR A 94 10.72 9.67 -2.16
CA TYR A 94 10.59 9.71 -3.61
C TYR A 94 10.39 8.31 -4.20
N LEU A 95 9.78 8.27 -5.38
CA LEU A 95 9.57 7.04 -6.13
C LEU A 95 10.79 6.75 -7.00
N SER A 96 11.34 5.55 -6.89
CA SER A 96 12.40 5.08 -7.78
C SER A 96 11.78 4.30 -8.92
N GLU A 97 11.68 4.92 -10.11
CA GLU A 97 11.11 4.27 -11.29
C GLU A 97 11.94 3.05 -11.72
N GLU A 98 13.26 3.12 -11.56
CA GLU A 98 14.14 2.00 -11.87
C GLU A 98 13.83 0.79 -10.99
N ASN A 99 13.73 0.99 -9.69
CA ASN A 99 13.43 -0.09 -8.75
C ASN A 99 12.00 -0.60 -8.95
N LEU A 100 11.07 0.30 -9.28
CA LEU A 100 9.70 -0.10 -9.59
C LEU A 100 9.65 -1.02 -10.80
N SER A 101 10.40 -0.71 -11.86
CA SER A 101 10.48 -1.54 -13.07
C SER A 101 10.97 -2.95 -12.76
N ASN A 102 11.84 -3.09 -11.75
CA ASN A 102 12.42 -4.37 -11.36
C ASN A 102 11.67 -5.08 -10.25
N SER A 103 10.53 -4.54 -9.82
CA SER A 103 9.75 -5.09 -8.71
C SER A 103 8.48 -5.78 -9.21
N LYS A 104 7.82 -6.49 -8.30
CA LYS A 104 6.51 -7.09 -8.57
C LYS A 104 5.39 -6.05 -8.73
N TRP A 105 5.67 -4.79 -8.42
CA TRP A 105 4.70 -3.69 -8.52
C TRP A 105 4.75 -3.00 -9.88
N LYS A 106 5.58 -3.48 -10.78
CA LYS A 106 5.68 -3.00 -12.15
C LYS A 106 4.30 -2.96 -12.81
N GLY A 107 4.00 -1.86 -13.49
CA GLY A 107 2.72 -1.69 -14.19
C GLY A 107 1.57 -1.18 -13.33
N ARG A 108 1.83 -0.85 -12.07
CA ARG A 108 0.82 -0.32 -11.14
C ARG A 108 0.69 1.19 -11.22
#